data_bf51320e975929690c71074eb27e2608
#
_entry.id   bf51320e975929690c71074eb27e2608
#
_cell.length_a   1.000
_cell.length_b   1.000
_cell.length_c   1.000
_cell.angle_alpha   90.00
_cell.angle_beta   90.00
_cell.angle_gamma   90.00
#
_symmetry.space_group_name_H-M   'P 1'
#
loop_
_entity.id
_entity.type
_entity.pdbx_description
1 polymer ?
#
loop_
_entity_poly.entity_id
_entity_poly.type
_entity_poly.pdbx_seq_one_letter_code
_entity_poly.pdbx_strand_id
1 'polypeptide(L)'
;MIATGLAALALLIWIYLLLGRGMFWLGCERDDRLIPPGTPDLPHWPRVTAIVPARNEAESIAACIGSLLAQDYPGEFRVLLVDDQSTDGTADLAREAAARQGALGRLEILTGTTLPGGWTGKLWAMTQGCSHVEAQAERPDFILFSDADIAYAPDVLTRLVRGAEARGLSLVSMMAKLNRTSVAERWLVPAFIFFFQKLYPFAWINDPARRTAGAAGGCMLVRREVLLRAGGLARIRDALIDDCALGALIKREAPIWLALTERVVSLRPYPDFADLRRMVVRSAYAELGYSPLRLVGAVLGMVLTYLVPPGMALFAGGPAALPGALAWALMVVAFTPTLRFYGLSPLHGLALPLIAAVYTGFTVESAWAHLRGRGGAWKGRYQAKGAESTERA
;
A
#
# COMPACT_ATOMS: atom_id res chain seq x y z
N MET A 1 27.36 -26.56 18.84
CA MET A 1 26.05 -27.15 18.46
C MET A 1 24.93 -26.11 18.36
N ILE A 2 24.67 -25.25 19.35
CA ILE A 2 23.57 -24.26 19.30
C ILE A 2 23.72 -23.29 18.12
N ALA A 3 24.92 -22.70 17.92
CA ALA A 3 25.17 -21.77 16.80
C ALA A 3 24.93 -22.44 15.44
N THR A 4 25.36 -23.66 15.24
CA THR A 4 25.14 -24.43 13.99
C THR A 4 23.63 -24.70 13.80
N GLY A 5 22.91 -25.05 14.87
CA GLY A 5 21.46 -25.23 14.81
C GLY A 5 20.72 -23.96 14.43
N LEU A 6 21.07 -22.79 14.98
CA LEU A 6 20.47 -21.48 14.63
C LEU A 6 20.80 -21.10 13.19
N ALA A 7 22.03 -21.28 12.72
CA ALA A 7 22.41 -20.99 11.35
C ALA A 7 21.68 -21.90 10.34
N ALA A 8 21.55 -23.19 10.64
CA ALA A 8 20.80 -24.13 9.81
C ALA A 8 19.30 -23.79 9.78
N LEU A 9 18.70 -23.42 10.92
CA LEU A 9 17.31 -22.99 10.98
C LEU A 9 17.08 -21.72 10.15
N ALA A 10 17.96 -20.73 10.26
CA ALA A 10 17.87 -19.51 9.44
C ALA A 10 17.99 -19.83 7.94
N LEU A 11 18.87 -20.74 7.54
CA LEU A 11 18.99 -21.20 6.16
C LEU A 11 17.70 -21.89 5.67
N LEU A 12 17.12 -22.78 6.47
CA LEU A 12 15.86 -23.44 6.15
C LEU A 12 14.69 -22.43 6.01
N ILE A 13 14.65 -21.42 6.87
CA ILE A 13 13.68 -20.32 6.75
C ILE A 13 13.85 -19.62 5.41
N TRP A 14 15.07 -19.29 4.99
CA TRP A 14 15.29 -18.64 3.70
C TRP A 14 14.94 -19.52 2.50
N ILE A 15 15.25 -20.82 2.56
CA ILE A 15 14.82 -21.78 1.54
C ILE A 15 13.28 -21.78 1.44
N TYR A 16 12.58 -21.86 2.59
CA TYR A 16 11.12 -21.76 2.62
C TYR A 16 10.60 -20.43 2.07
N LEU A 17 11.20 -19.30 2.43
CA LEU A 17 10.79 -17.99 1.95
C LEU A 17 10.92 -17.87 0.43
N LEU A 18 11.96 -18.46 -0.16
CA LEU A 18 12.17 -18.42 -1.60
C LEU A 18 11.23 -19.37 -2.35
N LEU A 19 11.01 -20.58 -1.84
CA LEU A 19 10.31 -21.65 -2.58
C LEU A 19 8.86 -21.84 -2.14
N GLY A 20 8.57 -21.66 -0.86
CA GLY A 20 7.29 -22.00 -0.24
C GLY A 20 6.34 -20.82 -0.01
N ARG A 21 6.77 -19.56 -0.27
CA ARG A 21 5.95 -18.38 0.03
C ARG A 21 5.50 -17.63 -1.23
N GLY A 22 4.92 -18.37 -2.18
CA GLY A 22 4.32 -17.78 -3.38
C GLY A 22 5.32 -17.03 -4.27
N MET A 23 6.61 -17.38 -4.21
CA MET A 23 7.68 -16.76 -5.02
C MET A 23 7.68 -15.22 -4.96
N PHE A 24 7.24 -14.63 -3.82
CA PHE A 24 7.00 -13.19 -3.63
C PHE A 24 8.18 -12.32 -4.06
N TRP A 25 9.39 -12.83 -3.85
CA TRP A 25 10.64 -12.14 -4.09
C TRP A 25 10.95 -11.87 -5.56
N LEU A 26 10.34 -12.64 -6.48
CA LEU A 26 10.54 -12.46 -7.94
C LEU A 26 9.87 -11.18 -8.45
N GLY A 27 8.85 -10.65 -7.76
CA GLY A 27 8.11 -9.48 -8.22
C GLY A 27 7.47 -9.68 -9.59
N CYS A 28 6.95 -10.90 -9.85
CA CYS A 28 6.37 -11.27 -11.13
C CYS A 28 4.97 -10.70 -11.37
N GLU A 29 4.27 -10.36 -10.30
CA GLU A 29 2.94 -9.78 -10.38
C GLU A 29 3.06 -8.30 -10.74
N ARG A 30 2.94 -8.03 -12.05
CA ARG A 30 3.10 -6.69 -12.63
C ARG A 30 1.87 -6.29 -13.43
N ASP A 31 1.68 -5.00 -13.62
CA ASP A 31 0.55 -4.41 -14.35
C ASP A 31 0.49 -4.81 -15.83
N ASP A 32 1.62 -5.17 -16.45
CA ASP A 32 1.68 -5.70 -17.81
C ASP A 32 1.02 -7.08 -17.97
N ARG A 33 0.89 -7.81 -16.86
CA ARG A 33 0.21 -9.12 -16.80
C ARG A 33 -1.28 -9.03 -16.45
N LEU A 34 -1.80 -7.84 -16.16
CA LEU A 34 -3.19 -7.66 -15.77
C LEU A 34 -4.15 -8.04 -16.92
N ILE A 35 -3.84 -7.63 -18.14
CA ILE A 35 -4.64 -7.93 -19.32
C ILE A 35 -4.06 -9.18 -20.00
N PRO A 36 -4.82 -10.31 -20.08
CA PRO A 36 -4.36 -11.48 -20.80
C PRO A 36 -4.08 -11.19 -22.28
N PRO A 37 -3.06 -11.82 -22.88
CA PRO A 37 -2.81 -11.70 -24.32
C PRO A 37 -4.05 -12.08 -25.13
N GLY A 38 -4.34 -11.33 -26.21
CA GLY A 38 -5.49 -11.59 -27.07
C GLY A 38 -6.84 -11.12 -26.50
N THR A 39 -6.86 -10.43 -25.36
CA THR A 39 -8.11 -9.85 -24.82
C THR A 39 -8.66 -8.81 -25.81
N PRO A 40 -9.90 -8.98 -26.31
CA PRO A 40 -10.53 -8.01 -27.20
C PRO A 40 -10.80 -6.69 -26.50
N ASP A 41 -11.06 -5.65 -27.27
CA ASP A 41 -11.56 -4.39 -26.73
C ASP A 41 -12.98 -4.58 -26.19
N LEU A 42 -13.30 -3.75 -25.18
CA LEU A 42 -14.61 -3.82 -24.56
C LEU A 42 -15.68 -3.25 -25.53
N PRO A 43 -16.78 -3.95 -25.75
CA PRO A 43 -17.88 -3.45 -26.60
C PRO A 43 -18.58 -2.24 -25.95
N HIS A 44 -18.51 -2.14 -24.65
CA HIS A 44 -19.03 -1.02 -23.85
C HIS A 44 -18.05 -0.74 -22.70
N TRP A 45 -17.77 0.55 -22.50
CA TRP A 45 -16.87 0.99 -21.44
C TRP A 45 -17.66 1.36 -20.19
N PRO A 46 -17.39 0.70 -19.03
CA PRO A 46 -18.04 0.99 -17.76
C PRO A 46 -17.85 2.46 -17.35
N ARG A 47 -18.81 3.02 -16.61
CA ARG A 47 -18.64 4.31 -15.96
C ARG A 47 -17.73 4.19 -14.75
N VAL A 48 -16.81 5.15 -14.59
CA VAL A 48 -15.89 5.17 -13.46
C VAL A 48 -15.92 6.52 -12.76
N THR A 49 -15.98 6.51 -11.42
CA THR A 49 -15.75 7.71 -10.61
C THR A 49 -14.54 7.49 -9.73
N ALA A 50 -13.53 8.35 -9.86
CA ALA A 50 -12.42 8.38 -8.89
C ALA A 50 -12.87 9.14 -7.63
N ILE A 51 -12.67 8.56 -6.45
CA ILE A 51 -12.86 9.21 -5.15
C ILE A 51 -11.48 9.45 -4.54
N VAL A 52 -11.16 10.73 -4.33
CA VAL A 52 -9.87 11.19 -3.80
C VAL A 52 -10.11 11.85 -2.44
N PRO A 53 -9.89 11.16 -1.31
CA PRO A 53 -9.93 11.79 0.00
C PRO A 53 -8.67 12.66 0.18
N ALA A 54 -8.85 13.93 0.53
CA ALA A 54 -7.74 14.85 0.75
C ALA A 54 -7.91 15.65 2.05
N ARG A 55 -6.80 15.85 2.76
CA ARG A 55 -6.71 16.77 3.89
C ARG A 55 -5.32 17.38 3.92
N ASN A 56 -5.23 18.68 3.68
CA ASN A 56 -3.96 19.42 3.62
C ASN A 56 -2.95 18.73 2.68
N GLU A 57 -3.30 18.68 1.38
CA GLU A 57 -2.50 18.06 0.32
C GLU A 57 -2.13 19.08 -0.79
N ALA A 58 -1.98 20.37 -0.43
CA ALA A 58 -1.67 21.44 -1.38
C ALA A 58 -0.44 21.14 -2.26
N GLU A 59 0.56 20.44 -1.73
CA GLU A 59 1.80 20.13 -2.44
C GLU A 59 1.61 19.12 -3.60
N SER A 60 0.62 18.22 -3.50
CA SER A 60 0.46 17.08 -4.43
C SER A 60 -0.84 17.10 -5.22
N ILE A 61 -1.89 17.73 -4.68
CA ILE A 61 -3.26 17.62 -5.22
C ILE A 61 -3.37 18.06 -6.67
N ALA A 62 -2.69 19.12 -7.08
CA ALA A 62 -2.75 19.62 -8.45
C ALA A 62 -2.21 18.59 -9.46
N ALA A 63 -1.11 17.91 -9.14
CA ALA A 63 -0.54 16.88 -9.99
C ALA A 63 -1.39 15.59 -9.97
N CYS A 64 -1.94 15.21 -8.81
CA CYS A 64 -2.85 14.08 -8.68
C CYS A 64 -4.12 14.28 -9.55
N ILE A 65 -4.87 15.34 -9.33
CA ILE A 65 -6.09 15.65 -10.07
C ILE A 65 -5.79 15.84 -11.57
N GLY A 66 -4.68 16.53 -11.90
CA GLY A 66 -4.25 16.68 -13.28
C GLY A 66 -4.01 15.34 -13.98
N SER A 67 -3.35 14.41 -13.32
CA SER A 67 -3.07 13.08 -13.88
C SER A 67 -4.34 12.22 -14.03
N LEU A 68 -5.28 12.33 -13.11
CA LEU A 68 -6.58 11.65 -13.20
C LEU A 68 -7.42 12.22 -14.35
N LEU A 69 -7.50 13.53 -14.49
CA LEU A 69 -8.27 14.18 -15.56
C LEU A 69 -7.64 13.97 -16.95
N ALA A 70 -6.34 13.65 -17.01
CA ALA A 70 -5.61 13.33 -18.23
C ALA A 70 -5.67 11.85 -18.63
N GLN A 71 -6.51 11.02 -17.97
CA GLN A 71 -6.64 9.62 -18.35
C GLN A 71 -7.24 9.47 -19.74
N ASP A 72 -6.59 8.62 -20.55
CA ASP A 72 -7.07 8.18 -21.86
C ASP A 72 -8.05 7.02 -21.66
N TYR A 73 -9.28 7.38 -21.32
CA TYR A 73 -10.35 6.42 -21.03
C TYR A 73 -11.54 6.64 -21.97
N PRO A 74 -11.95 5.63 -22.76
CA PRO A 74 -13.03 5.79 -23.73
C PRO A 74 -14.44 5.92 -23.10
N GLY A 75 -14.60 5.45 -21.85
CA GLY A 75 -15.87 5.54 -21.12
C GLY A 75 -16.05 6.86 -20.36
N GLU A 76 -17.18 6.98 -19.68
CA GLU A 76 -17.42 8.13 -18.81
C GLU A 76 -16.56 8.04 -17.56
N PHE A 77 -15.77 9.10 -17.32
CA PHE A 77 -14.89 9.20 -16.17
C PHE A 77 -15.02 10.56 -15.47
N ARG A 78 -15.29 10.53 -14.18
CA ARG A 78 -15.40 11.71 -13.30
C ARG A 78 -14.47 11.57 -12.10
N VAL A 79 -14.07 12.70 -11.52
CA VAL A 79 -13.25 12.78 -10.30
C VAL A 79 -14.04 13.48 -9.22
N LEU A 80 -14.20 12.84 -8.08
CA LEU A 80 -14.79 13.41 -6.86
C LEU A 80 -13.68 13.58 -5.82
N LEU A 81 -13.27 14.83 -5.59
CA LEU A 81 -12.39 15.18 -4.49
C LEU A 81 -13.24 15.34 -3.22
N VAL A 82 -12.94 14.59 -2.18
CA VAL A 82 -13.53 14.77 -0.85
C VAL A 82 -12.53 15.52 0.02
N ASP A 83 -12.75 16.83 0.15
CA ASP A 83 -11.90 17.70 0.96
C ASP A 83 -12.31 17.63 2.43
N ASP A 84 -11.53 16.87 3.23
CA ASP A 84 -11.75 16.69 4.66
C ASP A 84 -11.28 17.93 5.45
N GLN A 85 -11.91 19.09 5.18
CA GLN A 85 -11.70 20.35 5.89
C GLN A 85 -10.22 20.83 5.80
N SER A 86 -9.64 20.86 4.61
CA SER A 86 -8.31 21.41 4.39
C SER A 86 -8.27 22.92 4.65
N THR A 87 -7.11 23.40 5.14
CA THR A 87 -6.86 24.81 5.46
C THR A 87 -5.72 25.41 4.65
N ASP A 88 -5.16 24.65 3.70
CA ASP A 88 -3.95 24.99 2.93
C ASP A 88 -4.22 25.33 1.47
N GLY A 89 -5.49 25.46 1.08
CA GLY A 89 -5.87 25.74 -0.32
C GLY A 89 -5.99 24.50 -1.22
N THR A 90 -5.98 23.28 -0.66
CA THR A 90 -6.08 22.01 -1.41
C THR A 90 -7.22 22.04 -2.45
N ALA A 91 -8.44 22.46 -2.07
CA ALA A 91 -9.60 22.47 -2.95
C ALA A 91 -9.45 23.46 -4.13
N ASP A 92 -8.87 24.63 -3.89
CA ASP A 92 -8.67 25.65 -4.92
C ASP A 92 -7.60 25.21 -5.93
N LEU A 93 -6.49 24.64 -5.45
CA LEU A 93 -5.45 24.07 -6.32
C LEU A 93 -5.98 22.92 -7.19
N ALA A 94 -6.92 22.12 -6.69
CA ALA A 94 -7.59 21.09 -7.47
C ALA A 94 -8.47 21.70 -8.59
N ARG A 95 -9.25 22.75 -8.30
CA ARG A 95 -10.05 23.48 -9.30
C ARG A 95 -9.18 24.11 -10.37
N GLU A 96 -8.08 24.76 -9.98
CA GLU A 96 -7.13 25.34 -10.92
C GLU A 96 -6.49 24.28 -11.83
N ALA A 97 -6.14 23.11 -11.30
CA ALA A 97 -5.61 22.00 -12.10
C ALA A 97 -6.63 21.52 -13.14
N ALA A 98 -7.89 21.37 -12.77
CA ALA A 98 -8.98 21.01 -13.68
C ALA A 98 -9.25 22.11 -14.73
N ALA A 99 -9.22 23.38 -14.32
CA ALA A 99 -9.41 24.52 -15.23
C ALA A 99 -8.32 24.59 -16.30
N ARG A 100 -7.06 24.39 -15.91
CA ARG A 100 -5.92 24.36 -16.85
C ARG A 100 -6.06 23.30 -17.95
N GLN A 101 -6.81 22.22 -17.68
CA GLN A 101 -7.06 21.14 -18.64
C GLN A 101 -8.42 21.27 -19.36
N GLY A 102 -9.20 22.34 -19.10
CA GLY A 102 -10.56 22.47 -19.63
C GLY A 102 -11.52 21.39 -19.13
N ALA A 103 -11.23 20.78 -17.98
CA ALA A 103 -11.91 19.60 -17.46
C ALA A 103 -12.73 19.87 -16.18
N LEU A 104 -13.10 21.12 -15.90
CA LEU A 104 -13.91 21.49 -14.73
C LEU A 104 -15.21 20.69 -14.63
N GLY A 105 -15.86 20.39 -15.75
CA GLY A 105 -17.09 19.58 -15.77
C GLY A 105 -16.90 18.12 -15.36
N ARG A 106 -15.66 17.63 -15.25
CA ARG A 106 -15.33 16.28 -14.80
C ARG A 106 -14.81 16.22 -13.36
N LEU A 107 -14.61 17.38 -12.71
CA LEU A 107 -14.19 17.46 -11.30
C LEU A 107 -15.36 17.97 -10.47
N GLU A 108 -15.69 17.20 -9.44
CA GLU A 108 -16.59 17.62 -8.37
C GLU A 108 -15.80 17.67 -7.05
N ILE A 109 -16.10 18.65 -6.19
CA ILE A 109 -15.46 18.81 -4.88
C ILE A 109 -16.53 18.78 -3.81
N LEU A 110 -16.46 17.78 -2.97
CA LEU A 110 -17.32 17.59 -1.81
C LEU A 110 -16.58 18.05 -0.54
N THR A 111 -17.14 19.03 0.16
CA THR A 111 -16.63 19.41 1.48
C THR A 111 -17.02 18.36 2.51
N GLY A 112 -16.02 17.78 3.17
CA GLY A 112 -16.21 16.75 4.18
C GLY A 112 -16.87 17.28 5.46
N THR A 113 -17.61 16.42 6.11
CA THR A 113 -18.27 16.70 7.39
C THR A 113 -17.38 16.27 8.57
N THR A 114 -17.78 16.67 9.77
CA THR A 114 -17.07 16.31 11.02
C THR A 114 -16.90 14.81 11.17
N LEU A 115 -15.70 14.38 11.60
CA LEU A 115 -15.36 12.98 11.81
C LEU A 115 -16.17 12.39 12.98
N PRO A 116 -17.00 11.38 12.77
CA PRO A 116 -17.74 10.72 13.85
C PRO A 116 -16.84 9.75 14.63
N GLY A 117 -17.18 9.49 15.88
CA GLY A 117 -16.46 8.52 16.70
C GLY A 117 -16.40 7.12 16.08
N GLY A 118 -15.24 6.47 16.21
CA GLY A 118 -15.02 5.11 15.70
C GLY A 118 -14.68 5.01 14.22
N TRP A 119 -14.46 6.13 13.52
CA TRP A 119 -13.99 6.18 12.15
C TRP A 119 -12.54 6.67 12.05
N THR A 120 -11.81 6.17 11.05
CA THR A 120 -10.58 6.83 10.63
C THR A 120 -10.92 7.97 9.67
N GLY A 121 -10.12 9.06 9.68
CA GLY A 121 -10.40 10.24 8.85
C GLY A 121 -10.47 9.91 7.35
N LYS A 122 -9.53 9.10 6.85
CA LYS A 122 -9.50 8.70 5.44
C LYS A 122 -10.74 7.88 5.05
N LEU A 123 -11.09 6.86 5.83
CA LEU A 123 -12.28 6.03 5.55
C LEU A 123 -13.58 6.81 5.68
N TRP A 124 -13.64 7.80 6.59
CA TRP A 124 -14.79 8.68 6.66
C TRP A 124 -14.95 9.54 5.40
N ALA A 125 -13.87 10.15 4.92
CA ALA A 125 -13.89 10.91 3.67
C ALA A 125 -14.28 10.01 2.47
N MET A 126 -13.68 8.82 2.35
CA MET A 126 -14.04 7.85 1.30
C MET A 126 -15.52 7.45 1.38
N THR A 127 -16.07 7.24 2.58
CA THR A 127 -17.47 6.88 2.78
C THR A 127 -18.42 7.99 2.37
N GLN A 128 -18.10 9.24 2.67
CA GLN A 128 -18.87 10.39 2.21
C GLN A 128 -18.89 10.47 0.68
N GLY A 129 -17.74 10.24 0.03
CA GLY A 129 -17.65 10.14 -1.43
C GLY A 129 -18.51 9.01 -1.99
N CYS A 130 -18.47 7.81 -1.39
CA CYS A 130 -19.35 6.70 -1.80
C CYS A 130 -20.82 7.05 -1.66
N SER A 131 -21.23 7.65 -0.54
CA SER A 131 -22.62 8.05 -0.28
C SER A 131 -23.10 9.11 -1.28
N HIS A 132 -22.23 10.05 -1.62
CA HIS A 132 -22.51 11.07 -2.62
C HIS A 132 -22.74 10.44 -4.01
N VAL A 133 -21.86 9.51 -4.43
CA VAL A 133 -21.99 8.78 -5.70
C VAL A 133 -23.25 7.92 -5.74
N GLU A 134 -23.64 7.28 -4.64
CA GLU A 134 -24.87 6.49 -4.55
C GLU A 134 -26.16 7.34 -4.66
N ALA A 135 -26.10 8.60 -4.28
CA ALA A 135 -27.23 9.53 -4.39
C ALA A 135 -27.42 10.08 -5.81
N GLN A 136 -26.44 9.93 -6.71
CA GLN A 136 -26.54 10.39 -8.09
C GLN A 136 -27.49 9.51 -8.91
N ALA A 137 -28.15 10.09 -9.91
CA ALA A 137 -29.03 9.37 -10.83
C ALA A 137 -28.23 8.38 -11.70
N GLU A 138 -27.06 8.82 -12.17
CA GLU A 138 -26.14 8.02 -12.97
C GLU A 138 -24.99 7.53 -12.11
N ARG A 139 -25.08 6.28 -11.67
CA ARG A 139 -24.09 5.64 -10.81
C ARG A 139 -22.97 5.02 -11.63
N PRO A 140 -21.71 5.08 -11.19
CA PRO A 140 -20.61 4.38 -11.86
C PRO A 140 -20.70 2.87 -11.63
N ASP A 141 -20.11 2.12 -12.56
CA ASP A 141 -19.90 0.66 -12.41
C ASP A 141 -18.73 0.37 -11.50
N PHE A 142 -17.69 1.22 -11.57
CA PHE A 142 -16.49 1.14 -10.75
C PHE A 142 -16.21 2.43 -10.00
N ILE A 143 -15.67 2.28 -8.81
CA ILE A 143 -15.08 3.36 -8.02
C ILE A 143 -13.56 3.17 -8.04
N LEU A 144 -12.80 4.20 -8.43
CA LEU A 144 -11.36 4.25 -8.29
C LEU A 144 -11.01 5.03 -7.02
N PHE A 145 -10.62 4.36 -5.96
CA PHE A 145 -10.03 5.03 -4.80
C PHE A 145 -8.57 5.37 -5.09
N SER A 146 -8.21 6.63 -4.89
CA SER A 146 -6.86 7.16 -5.08
C SER A 146 -6.45 8.01 -3.91
N ASP A 147 -5.20 7.85 -3.42
CA ASP A 147 -4.64 8.84 -2.51
C ASP A 147 -4.35 10.16 -3.24
N ALA A 148 -4.40 11.27 -2.51
CA ALA A 148 -4.24 12.63 -3.05
C ALA A 148 -2.79 12.98 -3.46
N ASP A 149 -1.85 12.08 -3.17
CA ASP A 149 -0.43 12.20 -3.50
C ASP A 149 0.05 11.18 -4.55
N ILE A 150 -0.88 10.72 -5.40
CA ILE A 150 -0.60 9.75 -6.47
C ILE A 150 -0.74 10.39 -7.85
N ALA A 151 0.19 10.08 -8.74
CA ALA A 151 0.10 10.42 -10.15
C ALA A 151 0.01 9.17 -11.03
N TYR A 152 -0.76 9.29 -12.10
CA TYR A 152 -1.11 8.21 -13.01
C TYR A 152 -0.57 8.48 -14.41
N ALA A 153 0.00 7.46 -15.06
CA ALA A 153 0.23 7.49 -16.49
C ALA A 153 -1.13 7.49 -17.25
N PRO A 154 -1.21 8.07 -18.46
CA PRO A 154 -2.48 8.28 -19.15
C PRO A 154 -3.29 7.00 -19.43
N ASP A 155 -2.65 5.85 -19.58
CA ASP A 155 -3.27 4.57 -19.94
C ASP A 155 -3.74 3.72 -18.74
N VAL A 156 -3.55 4.19 -17.51
CA VAL A 156 -3.77 3.36 -16.30
C VAL A 156 -5.23 2.98 -16.14
N LEU A 157 -6.16 3.93 -16.23
CA LEU A 157 -7.58 3.65 -16.02
C LEU A 157 -8.11 2.64 -17.05
N THR A 158 -7.75 2.83 -18.32
CA THR A 158 -8.09 1.90 -19.41
C THR A 158 -7.57 0.49 -19.11
N ARG A 159 -6.33 0.36 -18.63
CA ARG A 159 -5.74 -0.93 -18.27
C ARG A 159 -6.44 -1.58 -17.08
N LEU A 160 -6.74 -0.80 -16.04
CA LEU A 160 -7.43 -1.30 -14.83
C LEU A 160 -8.80 -1.87 -15.20
N VAL A 161 -9.60 -1.13 -15.96
CA VAL A 161 -10.96 -1.56 -16.34
C VAL A 161 -10.92 -2.75 -17.30
N ARG A 162 -10.08 -2.72 -18.35
CA ARG A 162 -9.92 -3.88 -19.24
C ARG A 162 -9.50 -5.15 -18.50
N GLY A 163 -8.54 -5.02 -17.57
CA GLY A 163 -8.09 -6.15 -16.78
C GLY A 163 -9.15 -6.66 -15.81
N ALA A 164 -9.91 -5.76 -15.19
CA ALA A 164 -11.03 -6.12 -14.32
C ALA A 164 -12.10 -6.90 -15.06
N GLU A 165 -12.51 -6.41 -16.23
CA GLU A 165 -13.50 -7.07 -17.08
C GLU A 165 -13.00 -8.41 -17.63
N ALA A 166 -11.78 -8.44 -18.19
CA ALA A 166 -11.21 -9.63 -18.80
C ALA A 166 -11.02 -10.80 -17.83
N ARG A 167 -10.83 -10.51 -16.54
CA ARG A 167 -10.59 -11.52 -15.50
C ARG A 167 -11.74 -11.66 -14.50
N GLY A 168 -12.84 -10.92 -14.66
CA GLY A 168 -13.95 -10.90 -13.71
C GLY A 168 -13.54 -10.45 -12.31
N LEU A 169 -12.63 -9.46 -12.22
CA LEU A 169 -12.14 -8.97 -10.94
C LEU A 169 -13.07 -7.90 -10.36
N SER A 170 -13.17 -7.89 -9.05
CA SER A 170 -13.97 -6.89 -8.32
C SER A 170 -13.13 -5.87 -7.58
N LEU A 171 -11.84 -6.13 -7.41
CA LEU A 171 -10.84 -5.15 -6.99
C LEU A 171 -9.57 -5.36 -7.80
N VAL A 172 -9.08 -4.29 -8.40
CA VAL A 172 -7.74 -4.24 -9.02
C VAL A 172 -6.96 -3.13 -8.34
N SER A 173 -5.85 -3.50 -7.71
CA SER A 173 -4.98 -2.55 -7.01
C SER A 173 -3.59 -2.55 -7.63
N MET A 174 -3.00 -1.35 -7.71
CA MET A 174 -1.62 -1.16 -8.14
C MET A 174 -0.79 -0.60 -7.00
N MET A 175 0.30 -1.29 -6.68
CA MET A 175 1.29 -0.78 -5.73
C MET A 175 2.03 0.40 -6.36
N ALA A 176 1.65 1.60 -5.95
CA ALA A 176 2.30 2.82 -6.44
C ALA A 176 3.81 2.77 -6.18
N LYS A 177 4.59 3.12 -7.21
CA LYS A 177 6.05 3.19 -7.08
C LYS A 177 6.42 4.39 -6.22
N LEU A 178 7.00 4.14 -5.06
CA LEU A 178 7.42 5.18 -4.14
C LEU A 178 8.71 5.87 -4.65
N ASN A 179 8.97 7.08 -4.17
CA ASN A 179 10.17 7.86 -4.50
C ASN A 179 11.46 7.16 -4.04
N ARG A 180 12.58 7.52 -4.71
CA ARG A 180 13.93 7.01 -4.42
C ARG A 180 15.00 8.10 -4.62
N THR A 181 14.64 9.35 -4.42
CA THR A 181 15.54 10.51 -4.67
C THR A 181 16.51 10.70 -3.51
N SER A 182 16.04 10.65 -2.27
CA SER A 182 16.87 10.79 -1.08
C SER A 182 17.70 9.52 -0.78
N VAL A 183 18.74 9.68 0.04
CA VAL A 183 19.52 8.54 0.53
C VAL A 183 18.65 7.61 1.38
N ALA A 184 17.81 8.16 2.25
CA ALA A 184 16.90 7.38 3.07
C ALA A 184 15.94 6.54 2.23
N GLU A 185 15.35 7.14 1.18
CA GLU A 185 14.48 6.43 0.25
C GLU A 185 15.20 5.29 -0.46
N ARG A 186 16.41 5.51 -0.96
CA ARG A 186 17.17 4.46 -1.68
C ARG A 186 17.45 3.24 -0.82
N TRP A 187 17.63 3.42 0.49
CA TRP A 187 17.91 2.31 1.41
C TRP A 187 16.64 1.66 1.94
N LEU A 188 15.62 2.44 2.30
CA LEU A 188 14.47 1.92 3.03
C LEU A 188 13.26 1.59 2.15
N VAL A 189 12.98 2.39 1.11
CA VAL A 189 11.79 2.18 0.27
C VAL A 189 11.76 0.81 -0.42
N PRO A 190 12.84 0.33 -1.08
CA PRO A 190 12.81 -1.00 -1.68
C PRO A 190 12.57 -2.12 -0.65
N ALA A 191 13.11 -1.96 0.56
CA ALA A 191 12.89 -2.92 1.63
C ALA A 191 11.45 -2.89 2.15
N PHE A 192 10.79 -1.71 2.19
CA PHE A 192 9.37 -1.60 2.51
C PHE A 192 8.53 -2.45 1.54
N ILE A 193 8.73 -2.29 0.24
CA ILE A 193 8.03 -3.06 -0.79
C ILE A 193 8.35 -4.57 -0.69
N PHE A 194 9.61 -4.92 -0.45
CA PHE A 194 10.02 -6.30 -0.25
C PHE A 194 9.34 -6.94 0.96
N PHE A 195 9.28 -6.24 2.09
CA PHE A 195 8.59 -6.71 3.29
C PHE A 195 7.09 -6.80 3.09
N PHE A 196 6.49 -5.85 2.37
CA PHE A 196 5.07 -5.91 2.03
C PHE A 196 4.76 -7.16 1.19
N GLN A 197 5.53 -7.42 0.12
CA GLN A 197 5.38 -8.62 -0.70
C GLN A 197 5.60 -9.91 0.09
N LYS A 198 6.51 -9.90 1.09
CA LYS A 198 6.72 -11.04 1.97
C LYS A 198 5.52 -11.29 2.91
N LEU A 199 4.92 -10.23 3.45
CA LEU A 199 3.72 -10.32 4.30
C LEU A 199 2.50 -10.73 3.46
N TYR A 200 2.34 -10.13 2.31
CA TYR A 200 1.23 -10.25 1.38
C TYR A 200 1.72 -10.73 0.00
N PRO A 201 2.08 -12.02 -0.17
CA PRO A 201 2.51 -12.52 -1.48
C PRO A 201 1.47 -12.24 -2.55
N PHE A 202 1.81 -11.44 -3.57
CA PHE A 202 0.85 -11.01 -4.58
C PHE A 202 0.26 -12.19 -5.34
N ALA A 203 1.06 -13.22 -5.63
CA ALA A 203 0.56 -14.46 -6.23
C ALA A 203 -0.53 -15.14 -5.39
N TRP A 204 -0.46 -15.04 -4.05
CA TRP A 204 -1.50 -15.56 -3.18
C TRP A 204 -2.72 -14.63 -3.06
N ILE A 205 -2.50 -13.32 -3.16
CA ILE A 205 -3.62 -12.37 -3.25
C ILE A 205 -4.41 -12.60 -4.53
N ASN A 206 -3.71 -12.80 -5.64
CA ASN A 206 -4.29 -12.96 -6.98
C ASN A 206 -4.90 -14.35 -7.21
N ASP A 207 -4.60 -15.32 -6.36
CA ASP A 207 -5.20 -16.67 -6.41
C ASP A 207 -6.53 -16.67 -5.64
N PRO A 208 -7.69 -16.88 -6.31
CA PRO A 208 -8.99 -16.90 -5.66
C PRO A 208 -9.15 -18.04 -4.64
N ALA A 209 -8.38 -19.14 -4.77
CA ALA A 209 -8.41 -20.25 -3.84
C ALA A 209 -7.68 -19.95 -2.51
N ARG A 210 -6.87 -18.90 -2.45
CA ARG A 210 -6.11 -18.51 -1.25
C ARG A 210 -6.89 -17.48 -0.42
N ARG A 211 -6.76 -17.57 0.90
CA ARG A 211 -7.37 -16.61 1.85
C ARG A 211 -6.57 -15.32 1.99
N THR A 212 -5.31 -15.31 1.53
CA THR A 212 -4.45 -14.12 1.60
C THR A 212 -5.08 -13.00 0.80
N ALA A 213 -5.27 -11.85 1.43
CA ALA A 213 -5.86 -10.67 0.82
C ALA A 213 -5.04 -9.43 1.18
N GLY A 214 -5.05 -8.45 0.31
CA GLY A 214 -4.40 -7.16 0.49
C GLY A 214 -4.61 -6.29 -0.74
N ALA A 215 -4.38 -5.01 -0.57
CA ALA A 215 -4.37 -4.02 -1.62
C ALA A 215 -3.36 -2.92 -1.29
N ALA A 216 -3.13 -1.99 -2.19
CA ALA A 216 -2.29 -0.82 -1.99
C ALA A 216 -3.14 0.44 -2.18
N GLY A 217 -3.23 1.27 -1.16
CA GLY A 217 -4.22 2.35 -1.03
C GLY A 217 -4.13 3.45 -2.09
N GLY A 218 -2.96 3.62 -2.70
CA GLY A 218 -2.75 4.67 -3.70
C GLY A 218 -3.56 4.49 -4.99
N CYS A 219 -3.94 3.25 -5.34
CA CYS A 219 -4.71 2.95 -6.56
C CYS A 219 -5.52 1.67 -6.39
N MET A 220 -6.83 1.80 -6.21
CA MET A 220 -7.74 0.67 -6.01
C MET A 220 -9.03 0.89 -6.84
N LEU A 221 -9.13 0.20 -7.99
CA LEU A 221 -10.37 0.14 -8.76
C LEU A 221 -11.28 -0.95 -8.17
N VAL A 222 -12.46 -0.58 -7.71
CA VAL A 222 -13.41 -1.48 -7.03
C VAL A 222 -14.74 -1.49 -7.76
N ARG A 223 -15.30 -2.67 -8.03
CA ARG A 223 -16.65 -2.80 -8.58
C ARG A 223 -17.67 -2.36 -7.53
N ARG A 224 -18.42 -1.29 -7.82
CA ARG A 224 -19.33 -0.61 -6.88
C ARG A 224 -20.35 -1.57 -6.26
N GLU A 225 -21.01 -2.38 -7.06
CA GLU A 225 -22.04 -3.31 -6.57
C GLU A 225 -21.47 -4.35 -5.58
N VAL A 226 -20.22 -4.80 -5.79
CA VAL A 226 -19.57 -5.75 -4.88
C VAL A 226 -19.20 -5.07 -3.57
N LEU A 227 -18.73 -3.80 -3.62
CA LEU A 227 -18.48 -3.01 -2.41
C LEU A 227 -19.76 -2.84 -1.57
N LEU A 228 -20.89 -2.54 -2.22
CA LEU A 228 -22.18 -2.41 -1.53
C LEU A 228 -22.64 -3.75 -0.93
N ARG A 229 -22.55 -4.83 -1.69
CA ARG A 229 -22.91 -6.18 -1.23
C ARG A 229 -22.06 -6.64 -0.05
N ALA A 230 -20.78 -6.26 -0.02
CA ALA A 230 -19.88 -6.50 1.10
C ALA A 230 -20.20 -5.67 2.36
N GLY A 231 -21.17 -4.75 2.29
CA GLY A 231 -21.57 -3.87 3.39
C GLY A 231 -20.85 -2.53 3.44
N GLY A 232 -20.12 -2.17 2.36
CA GLY A 232 -19.46 -0.88 2.21
C GLY A 232 -18.28 -0.66 3.16
N LEU A 233 -17.73 0.55 3.12
CA LEU A 233 -16.58 0.93 3.95
C LEU A 233 -16.89 0.98 5.45
N ALA A 234 -18.16 1.03 5.84
CA ALA A 234 -18.58 1.00 7.25
C ALA A 234 -18.12 -0.28 7.98
N ARG A 235 -17.93 -1.38 7.25
CA ARG A 235 -17.43 -2.66 7.80
C ARG A 235 -15.97 -2.61 8.26
N ILE A 236 -15.22 -1.64 7.76
CA ILE A 236 -13.79 -1.45 8.04
C ILE A 236 -13.49 -0.05 8.61
N ARG A 237 -14.50 0.64 9.13
CA ARG A 237 -14.47 2.06 9.53
C ARG A 237 -13.32 2.47 10.45
N ASP A 238 -12.84 1.54 11.27
CA ASP A 238 -11.78 1.74 12.26
C ASP A 238 -10.42 1.15 11.81
N ALA A 239 -10.34 0.63 10.57
CA ALA A 239 -9.11 0.06 10.06
C ALA A 239 -8.06 1.15 9.78
N LEU A 240 -6.89 1.03 10.42
CA LEU A 240 -5.76 1.93 10.18
C LEU A 240 -5.05 1.59 8.86
N ILE A 241 -5.04 0.31 8.49
CA ILE A 241 -4.52 -0.21 7.21
C ILE A 241 -5.76 -0.48 6.33
N ASP A 242 -6.32 0.61 5.84
CA ASP A 242 -7.61 0.64 5.14
C ASP A 242 -7.60 -0.16 3.83
N ASP A 243 -6.51 -0.14 3.10
CA ASP A 243 -6.32 -0.82 1.83
C ASP A 243 -6.32 -2.36 1.97
N CYS A 244 -5.53 -2.89 2.89
CA CYS A 244 -5.52 -4.33 3.16
C CYS A 244 -6.86 -4.80 3.75
N ALA A 245 -7.52 -3.97 4.58
CA ALA A 245 -8.84 -4.25 5.11
C ALA A 245 -9.91 -4.28 4.00
N LEU A 246 -9.86 -3.33 3.05
CA LEU A 246 -10.72 -3.31 1.87
C LEU A 246 -10.45 -4.52 0.97
N GLY A 247 -9.18 -4.83 0.70
CA GLY A 247 -8.80 -6.03 -0.05
C GLY A 247 -9.37 -7.30 0.56
N ALA A 248 -9.30 -7.44 1.90
CA ALA A 248 -9.86 -8.57 2.63
C ALA A 248 -11.40 -8.60 2.60
N LEU A 249 -12.04 -7.43 2.65
CA LEU A 249 -13.50 -7.32 2.57
C LEU A 249 -14.01 -7.79 1.20
N ILE A 250 -13.43 -7.28 0.11
CA ILE A 250 -13.85 -7.61 -1.26
C ILE A 250 -13.50 -9.06 -1.63
N LYS A 251 -12.36 -9.57 -1.19
CA LYS A 251 -11.93 -10.94 -1.53
C LYS A 251 -12.85 -12.03 -0.97
N ARG A 252 -13.65 -11.74 0.04
CA ARG A 252 -14.66 -12.67 0.56
C ARG A 252 -15.84 -12.84 -0.40
N GLU A 253 -16.09 -11.85 -1.24
CA GLU A 253 -17.21 -11.79 -2.18
C GLU A 253 -16.81 -12.15 -3.61
N ALA A 254 -15.57 -11.82 -4.02
CA ALA A 254 -15.14 -11.92 -5.41
C ALA A 254 -13.61 -11.86 -5.56
N PRO A 255 -13.07 -12.27 -6.74
CA PRO A 255 -11.65 -12.22 -7.01
C PRO A 255 -11.10 -10.79 -6.98
N ILE A 256 -9.84 -10.68 -6.52
CA ILE A 256 -9.08 -9.43 -6.48
C ILE A 256 -7.72 -9.61 -7.14
N TRP A 257 -7.08 -8.49 -7.49
CA TRP A 257 -5.74 -8.47 -8.10
C TRP A 257 -4.89 -7.35 -7.51
N LEU A 258 -3.64 -7.66 -7.18
CA LEU A 258 -2.64 -6.69 -6.76
C LEU A 258 -1.36 -6.88 -7.58
N ALA A 259 -0.79 -5.79 -8.07
CA ALA A 259 0.44 -5.82 -8.86
C ALA A 259 1.37 -4.65 -8.56
N LEU A 260 2.67 -4.85 -8.84
CA LEU A 260 3.65 -3.77 -8.97
C LEU A 260 3.42 -3.02 -10.28
N THR A 261 3.65 -1.70 -10.27
CA THR A 261 3.57 -0.85 -11.47
C THR A 261 4.64 0.22 -11.48
N GLU A 262 4.98 0.70 -12.66
CA GLU A 262 5.75 1.93 -12.88
C GLU A 262 4.87 3.07 -13.42
N ARG A 263 3.57 2.80 -13.68
CA ARG A 263 2.59 3.73 -14.25
C ARG A 263 1.82 4.53 -13.20
N VAL A 264 1.87 4.09 -11.96
CA VAL A 264 1.28 4.78 -10.80
C VAL A 264 2.42 5.09 -9.85
N VAL A 265 2.63 6.37 -9.55
CA VAL A 265 3.77 6.82 -8.76
C VAL A 265 3.31 7.69 -7.60
N SER A 266 3.97 7.55 -6.45
CA SER A 266 3.74 8.46 -5.32
C SER A 266 4.47 9.77 -5.56
N LEU A 267 3.77 10.88 -5.33
CA LEU A 267 4.32 12.24 -5.39
C LEU A 267 4.96 12.65 -4.06
N ARG A 268 4.66 11.92 -2.97
CA ARG A 268 5.15 12.23 -1.64
C ARG A 268 6.64 11.94 -1.52
N PRO A 269 7.49 12.93 -1.26
CA PRO A 269 8.88 12.69 -0.95
C PRO A 269 9.05 12.26 0.51
N TYR A 270 10.10 11.49 0.77
CA TYR A 270 10.61 11.20 2.10
C TYR A 270 12.06 11.68 2.17
N PRO A 271 12.28 12.99 2.38
CA PRO A 271 13.60 13.60 2.26
C PRO A 271 14.61 13.05 3.27
N ASP A 272 14.13 12.60 4.43
CA ASP A 272 14.99 12.11 5.49
C ASP A 272 14.50 10.79 6.12
N PHE A 273 15.33 10.26 7.00
CA PHE A 273 15.06 9.04 7.77
C PHE A 273 13.84 9.19 8.70
N ALA A 274 13.61 10.38 9.26
CA ALA A 274 12.53 10.60 10.21
C ALA A 274 11.15 10.54 9.52
N ASP A 275 11.06 10.94 8.25
CA ASP A 275 9.83 10.84 7.47
C ASP A 275 9.46 9.38 7.19
N LEU A 276 10.41 8.59 6.74
CA LEU A 276 10.21 7.15 6.55
C LEU A 276 9.91 6.42 7.85
N ARG A 277 10.60 6.77 8.94
CA ARG A 277 10.29 6.27 10.28
C ARG A 277 8.83 6.56 10.63
N ARG A 278 8.35 7.82 10.45
CA ARG A 278 6.95 8.19 10.73
C ARG A 278 5.96 7.38 9.89
N MET A 279 6.26 7.15 8.62
CA MET A 279 5.43 6.33 7.72
C MET A 279 5.26 4.92 8.28
N VAL A 280 6.33 4.25 8.69
CA VAL A 280 6.30 2.87 9.18
C VAL A 280 5.72 2.78 10.59
N VAL A 281 6.17 3.65 11.51
CA VAL A 281 5.72 3.66 12.91
C VAL A 281 4.21 3.88 13.02
N ARG A 282 3.60 4.60 12.07
CA ARG A 282 2.16 4.84 12.05
C ARG A 282 1.34 3.54 12.08
N SER A 283 1.76 2.50 11.34
CA SER A 283 0.92 1.30 11.08
C SER A 283 1.55 -0.04 11.48
N ALA A 284 2.85 -0.10 11.79
CA ALA A 284 3.55 -1.38 12.00
C ALA A 284 2.96 -2.21 13.16
N TYR A 285 2.51 -1.61 14.24
CA TYR A 285 1.88 -2.34 15.34
C TYR A 285 0.42 -2.73 15.05
N ALA A 286 -0.28 -1.95 14.22
CA ALA A 286 -1.60 -2.30 13.73
C ALA A 286 -1.56 -3.57 12.87
N GLU A 287 -0.51 -3.75 12.05
CA GLU A 287 -0.25 -4.98 11.28
C GLU A 287 -0.15 -6.22 12.17
N LEU A 288 0.35 -6.07 13.39
CA LEU A 288 0.40 -7.12 14.40
C LEU A 288 -0.90 -7.26 15.20
N GLY A 289 -1.97 -6.56 14.82
CA GLY A 289 -3.26 -6.56 15.52
C GLY A 289 -3.15 -6.09 16.96
N TYR A 290 -2.22 -5.17 17.23
CA TYR A 290 -1.96 -4.60 18.57
C TYR A 290 -1.64 -5.66 19.63
N SER A 291 -1.07 -6.80 19.25
CA SER A 291 -0.76 -7.92 20.13
C SER A 291 0.70 -7.89 20.59
N PRO A 292 0.97 -7.76 21.90
CA PRO A 292 2.34 -7.84 22.42
C PRO A 292 3.04 -9.20 22.13
N LEU A 293 2.27 -10.29 22.15
CA LEU A 293 2.81 -11.62 21.85
C LEU A 293 3.26 -11.72 20.38
N ARG A 294 2.46 -11.17 19.45
CA ARG A 294 2.83 -11.11 18.03
C ARG A 294 4.04 -10.20 17.81
N LEU A 295 4.16 -9.10 18.58
CA LEU A 295 5.33 -8.23 18.54
C LEU A 295 6.59 -8.98 18.94
N VAL A 296 6.58 -9.71 20.08
CA VAL A 296 7.72 -10.54 20.50
C VAL A 296 8.07 -11.57 19.43
N GLY A 297 7.07 -12.27 18.91
CA GLY A 297 7.26 -13.25 17.82
C GLY A 297 7.84 -12.60 16.55
N ALA A 298 7.38 -11.40 16.18
CA ALA A 298 7.92 -10.67 15.04
C ALA A 298 9.38 -10.26 15.26
N VAL A 299 9.72 -9.72 16.43
CA VAL A 299 11.11 -9.35 16.77
C VAL A 299 12.03 -10.57 16.72
N LEU A 300 11.66 -11.67 17.38
CA LEU A 300 12.45 -12.91 17.37
C LEU A 300 12.58 -13.47 15.95
N GLY A 301 11.50 -13.46 15.18
CA GLY A 301 11.50 -13.87 13.78
C GLY A 301 12.42 -13.01 12.92
N MET A 302 12.40 -11.68 13.09
CA MET A 302 13.28 -10.76 12.36
C MET A 302 14.75 -10.97 12.73
N VAL A 303 15.07 -11.14 14.02
CA VAL A 303 16.43 -11.44 14.47
C VAL A 303 16.92 -12.76 13.85
N LEU A 304 16.14 -13.84 13.96
CA LEU A 304 16.51 -15.15 13.43
C LEU A 304 16.67 -15.12 11.90
N THR A 305 15.74 -14.46 11.20
CA THR A 305 15.73 -14.47 9.74
C THR A 305 16.80 -13.57 9.13
N TYR A 306 17.05 -12.38 9.73
CA TYR A 306 17.90 -11.36 9.10
C TYR A 306 19.23 -11.12 9.80
N LEU A 307 19.33 -11.22 11.15
CA LEU A 307 20.54 -10.87 11.88
C LEU A 307 21.42 -12.09 12.20
N VAL A 308 20.82 -13.25 12.48
CA VAL A 308 21.56 -14.49 12.73
C VAL A 308 22.45 -14.88 11.54
N PRO A 309 21.98 -14.86 10.26
CA PRO A 309 22.81 -15.25 9.13
C PRO A 309 24.15 -14.51 9.01
N PRO A 310 24.19 -13.17 8.90
CA PRO A 310 25.47 -12.46 8.83
C PRO A 310 26.28 -12.59 10.12
N GLY A 311 25.62 -12.62 11.30
CA GLY A 311 26.31 -12.85 12.57
C GLY A 311 27.06 -14.20 12.60
N MET A 312 26.43 -15.27 12.13
CA MET A 312 27.07 -16.60 12.05
C MET A 312 28.15 -16.64 10.95
N ALA A 313 27.91 -16.01 9.79
CA ALA A 313 28.86 -15.96 8.70
C ALA A 313 30.19 -15.29 9.10
N LEU A 314 30.09 -14.18 9.85
CA LEU A 314 31.24 -13.32 10.16
C LEU A 314 31.97 -13.69 11.47
N PHE A 315 31.23 -14.19 12.46
CA PHE A 315 31.76 -14.27 13.83
C PHE A 315 31.74 -15.68 14.46
N ALA A 316 30.95 -16.64 13.94
CA ALA A 316 30.81 -17.91 14.63
C ALA A 316 31.98 -18.90 14.38
N GLY A 317 32.66 -18.80 13.23
CA GLY A 317 33.64 -19.77 12.80
C GLY A 317 33.07 -21.21 12.67
N GLY A 318 33.92 -22.16 12.26
CA GLY A 318 33.54 -23.58 12.20
C GLY A 318 32.28 -23.90 11.40
N PRO A 319 31.50 -24.94 11.81
CA PRO A 319 30.36 -25.43 10.99
C PRO A 319 29.15 -24.53 10.94
N ALA A 320 29.08 -23.45 11.72
CA ALA A 320 27.99 -22.49 11.69
C ALA A 320 28.18 -21.42 10.61
N ALA A 321 29.40 -21.12 10.21
CA ALA A 321 29.71 -20.04 9.27
C ALA A 321 29.10 -20.27 7.87
N LEU A 322 29.23 -21.50 7.35
CA LEU A 322 28.73 -21.82 6.00
C LEU A 322 27.21 -21.70 5.87
N PRO A 323 26.36 -22.29 6.72
CA PRO A 323 24.93 -22.09 6.67
C PRO A 323 24.53 -20.62 6.84
N GLY A 324 25.21 -19.85 7.70
CA GLY A 324 25.00 -18.42 7.88
C GLY A 324 25.29 -17.63 6.60
N ALA A 325 26.42 -17.89 5.95
CA ALA A 325 26.80 -17.25 4.68
C ALA A 325 25.83 -17.60 3.55
N LEU A 326 25.41 -18.86 3.44
CA LEU A 326 24.41 -19.28 2.46
C LEU A 326 23.07 -18.57 2.69
N ALA A 327 22.58 -18.52 3.93
CA ALA A 327 21.35 -17.80 4.25
C ALA A 327 21.44 -16.29 3.89
N TRP A 328 22.57 -15.66 4.18
CA TRP A 328 22.81 -14.26 3.80
C TRP A 328 22.88 -14.07 2.29
N ALA A 329 23.52 -14.97 1.56
CA ALA A 329 23.52 -14.96 0.10
C ALA A 329 22.09 -15.10 -0.48
N LEU A 330 21.25 -15.98 0.10
CA LEU A 330 19.84 -16.11 -0.31
C LEU A 330 19.04 -14.83 -0.05
N MET A 331 19.35 -14.06 1.01
CA MET A 331 18.76 -12.72 1.23
C MET A 331 19.07 -11.77 0.07
N VAL A 332 20.33 -11.71 -0.34
CA VAL A 332 20.77 -10.85 -1.45
C VAL A 332 20.05 -11.25 -2.74
N VAL A 333 20.00 -12.56 -3.01
CA VAL A 333 19.28 -13.09 -4.19
C VAL A 333 17.80 -12.69 -4.14
N ALA A 334 17.13 -12.92 -3.00
CA ALA A 334 15.71 -12.62 -2.82
C ALA A 334 15.39 -11.11 -2.97
N PHE A 335 16.28 -10.24 -2.51
CA PHE A 335 16.04 -8.81 -2.57
C PHE A 335 16.41 -8.18 -3.93
N THR A 336 17.23 -8.86 -4.73
CA THR A 336 17.72 -8.35 -6.02
C THR A 336 16.62 -7.94 -7.01
N PRO A 337 15.50 -8.69 -7.23
CA PRO A 337 14.45 -8.27 -8.15
C PRO A 337 13.80 -6.95 -7.72
N THR A 338 13.57 -6.74 -6.43
CA THR A 338 13.02 -5.48 -5.91
C THR A 338 14.03 -4.33 -6.09
N LEU A 339 15.31 -4.56 -5.83
CA LEU A 339 16.35 -3.56 -6.07
C LEU A 339 16.42 -3.16 -7.56
N ARG A 340 16.35 -4.13 -8.47
CA ARG A 340 16.31 -3.88 -9.93
C ARG A 340 15.06 -3.10 -10.33
N PHE A 341 13.90 -3.39 -9.77
CA PHE A 341 12.67 -2.63 -9.98
C PHE A 341 12.83 -1.15 -9.60
N TYR A 342 13.62 -0.86 -8.56
CA TYR A 342 14.00 0.49 -8.17
C TYR A 342 15.25 1.03 -8.87
N GLY A 343 15.86 0.28 -9.81
CA GLY A 343 17.07 0.68 -10.54
C GLY A 343 18.31 0.82 -9.63
N LEU A 344 18.38 -0.01 -8.59
CA LEU A 344 19.48 -0.02 -7.62
C LEU A 344 20.38 -1.25 -7.82
N SER A 345 21.65 -1.10 -7.41
CA SER A 345 22.63 -2.19 -7.48
C SER A 345 22.22 -3.34 -6.55
N PRO A 346 22.33 -4.61 -6.99
CA PRO A 346 22.16 -5.80 -6.14
C PRO A 346 23.03 -5.81 -4.88
N LEU A 347 24.15 -5.09 -4.88
CA LEU A 347 25.04 -4.97 -3.72
C LEU A 347 24.35 -4.34 -2.50
N HIS A 348 23.30 -3.53 -2.70
CA HIS A 348 22.47 -3.05 -1.59
C HIS A 348 21.82 -4.19 -0.80
N GLY A 349 21.65 -5.37 -1.42
CA GLY A 349 21.13 -6.56 -0.77
C GLY A 349 21.99 -7.06 0.40
N LEU A 350 23.29 -6.77 0.40
CA LEU A 350 24.19 -7.10 1.52
C LEU A 350 23.80 -6.37 2.81
N ALA A 351 23.19 -5.18 2.69
CA ALA A 351 22.74 -4.39 3.83
C ALA A 351 21.32 -4.74 4.30
N LEU A 352 20.61 -5.66 3.64
CA LEU A 352 19.26 -6.06 4.05
C LEU A 352 19.15 -6.43 5.55
N PRO A 353 20.14 -7.10 6.19
CA PRO A 353 20.12 -7.35 7.62
C PRO A 353 20.05 -6.06 8.47
N LEU A 354 20.85 -5.05 8.13
CA LEU A 354 20.84 -3.76 8.84
C LEU A 354 19.51 -3.02 8.62
N ILE A 355 19.00 -3.02 7.40
CA ILE A 355 17.70 -2.44 7.07
C ILE A 355 16.59 -3.15 7.86
N ALA A 356 16.64 -4.48 7.97
CA ALA A 356 15.68 -5.25 8.74
C ALA A 356 15.74 -4.93 10.25
N ALA A 357 16.93 -4.67 10.79
CA ALA A 357 17.09 -4.20 12.17
C ALA A 357 16.41 -2.83 12.39
N VAL A 358 16.58 -1.91 11.44
CA VAL A 358 15.91 -0.60 11.47
C VAL A 358 14.38 -0.76 11.46
N TYR A 359 13.82 -1.58 10.56
CA TYR A 359 12.38 -1.84 10.51
C TYR A 359 11.86 -2.53 11.77
N THR A 360 12.65 -3.41 12.36
CA THR A 360 12.33 -4.03 13.66
C THR A 360 12.25 -2.96 14.76
N GLY A 361 13.20 -2.03 14.78
CA GLY A 361 13.18 -0.88 15.69
C GLY A 361 11.92 -0.01 15.51
N PHE A 362 11.54 0.29 14.27
CA PHE A 362 10.31 1.03 13.96
C PHE A 362 9.06 0.28 14.42
N THR A 363 9.04 -1.06 14.31
CA THR A 363 7.91 -1.87 14.78
C THR A 363 7.76 -1.83 16.30
N VAL A 364 8.87 -1.92 17.03
CA VAL A 364 8.88 -1.78 18.49
C VAL A 364 8.44 -0.37 18.90
N GLU A 365 8.95 0.64 18.21
CA GLU A 365 8.55 2.03 18.44
C GLU A 365 7.07 2.28 18.17
N SER A 366 6.52 1.68 17.11
CA SER A 366 5.08 1.74 16.79
C SER A 366 4.23 1.23 17.97
N ALA A 367 4.64 0.10 18.57
CA ALA A 367 3.98 -0.43 19.75
C ALA A 367 4.09 0.51 20.94
N TRP A 368 5.27 1.09 21.16
CA TRP A 368 5.48 2.06 22.23
C TRP A 368 4.67 3.34 22.05
N ALA A 369 4.59 3.86 20.81
CA ALA A 369 3.75 5.02 20.49
C ALA A 369 2.27 4.72 20.74
N HIS A 370 1.79 3.51 20.37
CA HIS A 370 0.43 3.07 20.63
C HIS A 370 0.10 3.02 22.13
N LEU A 371 0.98 2.44 22.95
CA LEU A 371 0.81 2.37 24.40
C LEU A 371 0.76 3.76 25.07
N ARG A 372 1.36 4.77 24.44
CA ARG A 372 1.31 6.17 24.88
C ARG A 372 0.14 6.97 24.29
N GLY A 373 -0.83 6.33 23.62
CA GLY A 373 -1.98 7.01 23.01
C GLY A 373 -1.63 7.85 21.76
N ARG A 374 -0.45 7.68 21.18
CA ARG A 374 0.05 8.42 20.00
C ARG A 374 0.12 7.56 18.73
N GLY A 375 -0.53 6.40 18.73
CA GLY A 375 -0.56 5.49 17.57
C GLY A 375 -1.51 5.97 16.47
N GLY A 376 -1.19 5.63 15.20
CA GLY A 376 -2.11 5.84 14.07
C GLY A 376 -2.33 7.31 13.70
N ALA A 377 -1.29 8.15 13.71
CA ALA A 377 -1.42 9.56 13.32
C ALA A 377 -1.69 9.71 11.82
N TRP A 378 -2.76 10.44 11.46
CA TRP A 378 -3.09 10.84 10.09
C TRP A 378 -3.46 12.33 10.07
N LYS A 379 -2.64 13.16 9.40
CA LYS A 379 -2.90 14.59 9.20
C LYS A 379 -3.39 15.31 10.48
N GLY A 380 -2.66 15.09 11.61
CA GLY A 380 -2.97 15.69 12.89
C GLY A 380 -4.03 14.98 13.74
N ARG A 381 -4.64 13.93 13.25
CA ARG A 381 -5.59 13.09 14.01
C ARG A 381 -4.94 11.81 14.48
N TYR A 382 -5.09 11.45 15.76
CA TYR A 382 -4.62 10.19 16.33
C TYR A 382 -5.77 9.20 16.42
N GLN A 383 -5.50 7.93 16.06
CA GLN A 383 -6.52 6.88 15.97
C GLN A 383 -6.38 5.81 17.05
N ALA A 384 -5.40 5.94 17.96
CA ALA A 384 -5.24 5.02 19.09
C ALA A 384 -6.49 5.07 19.98
N LYS A 385 -7.14 3.94 20.18
CA LYS A 385 -8.28 3.82 21.11
C LYS A 385 -7.81 4.20 22.51
N GLY A 386 -8.33 5.28 23.08
CA GLY A 386 -8.05 5.73 24.45
C GLY A 386 -7.74 7.21 24.63
N ALA A 387 -7.51 7.97 23.55
CA ALA A 387 -7.44 9.41 23.66
C ALA A 387 -8.81 10.01 23.35
N GLU A 388 -9.62 10.28 24.35
CA GLU A 388 -10.56 11.40 24.27
C GLU A 388 -9.72 12.60 23.87
N SER A 389 -9.99 13.13 22.69
CA SER A 389 -9.35 14.31 22.16
C SER A 389 -9.66 15.49 23.09
N THR A 390 -8.82 15.70 24.09
CA THR A 390 -8.72 16.99 24.73
C THR A 390 -8.01 17.88 23.73
N GLU A 391 -8.77 18.58 22.92
CA GLU A 391 -8.35 19.84 22.34
C GLU A 391 -7.87 20.73 23.49
N ARG A 392 -6.57 20.87 23.58
CA ARG A 392 -6.01 22.01 24.31
C ARG A 392 -5.44 22.96 23.26
N ALA A 393 -6.07 24.14 23.30
CA ALA A 393 -5.74 25.37 22.58
C ALA A 393 -4.23 25.68 22.52
#